data_89ce58d67cb564c769c089e5857bc132
#
_entry.id   89ce58d67cb564c769c089e5857bc132
#
_cell.length_a   1.000
_cell.length_b   1.000
_cell.length_c   1.000
_cell.angle_alpha   90.00
_cell.angle_beta   90.00
_cell.angle_gamma   90.00
#
_symmetry.space_group_name_H-M   'P 1'
#
loop_
_entity.id
_entity.type
_entity.pdbx_description
1 polymer ?
#
loop_
_entity_poly.entity_id
_entity_poly.type
_entity_poly.pdbx_seq_one_letter_code
_entity_poly.pdbx_strand_id
1 'polypeptide(L)'
;MKEIKDYSLLPHNTFGMDVKASLFVEYESVTELQSILSDKKLMAGNWLHIGGGSNLLFKGDYAGTVLHSAIRGYEVVAENEQEIEVRAGAGEVWDDFVAYTVKNSWYGAENLSLIPGEVGASAVQNIGAYGVEAKDLIVSVETVEVETGRKRIFTCLLYTSPSPRDS
;
A
#
# COMPACT_ATOMS: atom_id res chain seq x y z
N MET A 1 0.33 -11.77 12.38
CA MET A 1 0.30 -12.44 11.05
C MET A 1 -0.88 -13.38 11.00
N LYS A 2 -1.66 -13.37 9.94
CA LYS A 2 -2.86 -14.20 9.73
C LYS A 2 -2.72 -14.94 8.39
N GLU A 3 -2.94 -16.25 8.39
CA GLU A 3 -2.88 -17.11 7.22
C GLU A 3 -4.23 -17.80 7.01
N ILE A 4 -4.81 -17.68 5.81
CA ILE A 4 -6.11 -18.29 5.50
C ILE A 4 -6.00 -18.98 4.14
N LYS A 5 -6.34 -20.27 4.09
CA LYS A 5 -6.47 -21.04 2.84
C LYS A 5 -7.81 -20.79 2.19
N ASP A 6 -7.83 -20.89 0.86
CA ASP A 6 -9.03 -20.75 0.03
C ASP A 6 -9.83 -19.47 0.35
N TYR A 7 -9.09 -18.37 0.58
CA TYR A 7 -9.65 -17.10 1.02
C TYR A 7 -10.35 -16.36 -0.14
N SER A 8 -11.60 -15.92 0.09
CA SER A 8 -12.29 -15.04 -0.85
C SER A 8 -11.64 -13.65 -0.89
N LEU A 9 -11.25 -13.22 -2.08
CA LEU A 9 -10.70 -11.88 -2.34
C LEU A 9 -11.80 -10.82 -2.58
N LEU A 10 -13.07 -11.15 -2.34
CA LEU A 10 -14.18 -10.21 -2.48
C LEU A 10 -13.97 -8.90 -1.67
N PRO A 11 -13.42 -8.92 -0.43
CA PRO A 11 -13.12 -7.70 0.32
C PRO A 11 -11.90 -6.93 -0.22
N HIS A 12 -11.11 -7.53 -1.11
CA HIS A 12 -9.85 -7.00 -1.62
C HIS A 12 -9.87 -6.75 -3.14
N ASN A 13 -11.03 -6.42 -3.68
CA ASN A 13 -11.16 -5.89 -5.04
C ASN A 13 -12.44 -5.07 -5.18
N THR A 14 -12.35 -3.95 -5.91
CA THR A 14 -13.48 -3.03 -6.11
C THR A 14 -14.43 -3.47 -7.23
N PHE A 15 -14.07 -4.49 -8.01
CA PHE A 15 -14.95 -5.08 -9.03
C PHE A 15 -15.98 -6.04 -8.44
N GLY A 16 -15.94 -6.33 -7.14
CA GLY A 16 -16.90 -7.20 -6.48
C GLY A 16 -16.82 -8.66 -6.92
N MET A 17 -15.65 -9.11 -7.35
CA MET A 17 -15.44 -10.48 -7.82
C MET A 17 -15.15 -11.41 -6.65
N ASP A 18 -15.98 -12.42 -6.47
CA ASP A 18 -15.77 -13.47 -5.48
C ASP A 18 -14.86 -14.57 -6.04
N VAL A 19 -13.57 -14.25 -6.13
CA VAL A 19 -12.51 -15.17 -6.49
C VAL A 19 -11.69 -15.57 -5.26
N LYS A 20 -11.04 -16.72 -5.28
CA LYS A 20 -10.26 -17.23 -4.14
C LYS A 20 -8.77 -17.19 -4.41
N ALA A 21 -8.00 -16.88 -3.37
CA ALA A 21 -6.57 -17.15 -3.33
C ALA A 21 -6.34 -18.50 -2.63
N SER A 22 -5.39 -19.31 -3.13
CA SER A 22 -5.03 -20.57 -2.46
C SER A 22 -4.53 -20.33 -1.03
N LEU A 23 -3.81 -19.23 -0.83
CA LEU A 23 -3.37 -18.77 0.48
C LEU A 23 -3.43 -17.25 0.53
N PHE A 24 -4.00 -16.70 1.59
CA PHE A 24 -3.97 -15.28 1.91
C PHE A 24 -3.18 -15.08 3.19
N VAL A 25 -2.21 -14.17 3.16
CA VAL A 25 -1.34 -13.85 4.29
C VAL A 25 -1.41 -12.36 4.55
N GLU A 26 -1.89 -12.01 5.74
CA GLU A 26 -1.98 -10.63 6.22
C GLU A 26 -0.97 -10.41 7.34
N TYR A 27 -0.22 -9.31 7.27
CA TYR A 27 0.79 -8.96 8.25
C TYR A 27 0.57 -7.55 8.80
N GLU A 28 0.89 -7.37 10.08
CA GLU A 28 0.64 -6.14 10.85
C GLU A 28 1.93 -5.39 11.21
N SER A 29 3.09 -5.93 10.85
CA SER A 29 4.38 -5.31 11.14
C SER A 29 5.44 -5.63 10.08
N VAL A 30 6.47 -4.77 10.02
CA VAL A 30 7.64 -5.02 9.17
C VAL A 30 8.36 -6.31 9.57
N THR A 31 8.40 -6.64 10.86
CA THR A 31 9.02 -7.88 11.35
C THR A 31 8.26 -9.12 10.84
N GLU A 32 6.94 -9.07 10.83
CA GLU A 32 6.13 -10.15 10.24
C GLU A 32 6.36 -10.27 8.74
N LEU A 33 6.41 -9.16 8.00
CA LEU A 33 6.75 -9.18 6.58
C LEU A 33 8.12 -9.82 6.33
N GLN A 34 9.15 -9.44 7.12
CA GLN A 34 10.47 -10.03 7.01
C GLN A 34 10.46 -11.55 7.29
N SER A 35 9.65 -12.00 8.23
CA SER A 35 9.45 -13.42 8.52
C SER A 35 8.80 -14.15 7.35
N ILE A 36 7.77 -13.57 6.72
CA ILE A 36 7.12 -14.09 5.52
C ILE A 36 8.14 -14.23 4.38
N LEU A 37 8.89 -13.17 4.09
CA LEU A 37 9.87 -13.16 3.00
C LEU A 37 11.01 -14.18 3.20
N SER A 38 11.32 -14.51 4.44
CA SER A 38 12.33 -15.54 4.78
C SER A 38 11.77 -16.96 4.72
N ASP A 39 10.46 -17.15 4.74
CA ASP A 39 9.83 -18.46 4.65
C ASP A 39 9.81 -18.96 3.20
N LYS A 40 10.76 -19.85 2.88
CA LYS A 40 10.89 -20.44 1.54
C LYS A 40 9.64 -21.21 1.08
N LYS A 41 8.79 -21.68 1.99
CA LYS A 41 7.56 -22.41 1.62
C LYS A 41 6.48 -21.44 1.19
N LEU A 42 6.31 -20.34 1.92
CA LEU A 42 5.35 -19.28 1.57
C LEU A 42 5.72 -18.61 0.24
N MET A 43 7.00 -18.43 -0.02
CA MET A 43 7.54 -17.73 -1.19
C MET A 43 7.89 -18.64 -2.37
N ALA A 44 7.75 -19.97 -2.23
CA ALA A 44 8.19 -20.94 -3.26
C ALA A 44 7.33 -20.98 -4.52
N GLY A 45 6.13 -20.42 -4.50
CA GLY A 45 5.18 -20.44 -5.62
C GLY A 45 4.94 -19.05 -6.20
N ASN A 46 3.86 -18.94 -6.93
CA ASN A 46 3.36 -17.63 -7.34
C ASN A 46 2.85 -16.88 -6.11
N TRP A 47 3.28 -15.63 -5.98
CA TRP A 47 2.75 -14.75 -4.96
C TRP A 47 2.46 -13.37 -5.55
N LEU A 48 1.52 -12.67 -4.93
CA LEU A 48 1.07 -11.35 -5.33
C LEU A 48 0.89 -10.51 -4.07
N HIS A 49 1.53 -9.34 -4.02
CA HIS A 49 1.32 -8.36 -2.96
C HIS A 49 0.26 -7.36 -3.42
N ILE A 50 -0.79 -7.19 -2.64
CA ILE A 50 -1.90 -6.29 -2.94
C ILE A 50 -2.12 -5.28 -1.82
N GLY A 51 -2.68 -4.13 -2.17
CA GLY A 51 -3.36 -3.23 -1.24
C GLY A 51 -4.86 -3.52 -1.24
N GLY A 52 -5.70 -2.50 -1.17
CA GLY A 52 -7.16 -2.65 -1.23
C GLY A 52 -7.74 -3.21 -2.55
N GLY A 53 -6.89 -3.54 -3.51
CA GLY A 53 -7.30 -4.18 -4.77
C GLY A 53 -8.12 -3.28 -5.71
N SER A 54 -8.04 -1.97 -5.55
CA SER A 54 -8.83 -1.01 -6.34
C SER A 54 -8.44 -0.93 -7.82
N ASN A 55 -7.24 -1.41 -8.17
CA ASN A 55 -6.73 -1.41 -9.55
C ASN A 55 -6.38 -2.84 -10.04
N LEU A 56 -7.05 -3.85 -9.50
CA LEU A 56 -6.84 -5.25 -9.88
C LEU A 56 -8.10 -5.87 -10.44
N LEU A 57 -7.98 -6.50 -11.62
CA LEU A 57 -9.04 -7.30 -12.22
C LEU A 57 -8.63 -8.78 -12.19
N PHE A 58 -9.25 -9.55 -11.33
CA PHE A 58 -9.06 -10.99 -11.30
C PHE A 58 -9.86 -11.67 -12.41
N LYS A 59 -9.23 -12.56 -13.19
CA LYS A 59 -9.90 -13.35 -14.22
C LYS A 59 -10.47 -14.68 -13.71
N GLY A 60 -10.20 -15.02 -12.46
CA GLY A 60 -10.59 -16.26 -11.80
C GLY A 60 -9.78 -16.42 -10.51
N ASP A 61 -9.89 -17.61 -9.90
CA ASP A 61 -9.16 -17.94 -8.69
C ASP A 61 -7.65 -17.82 -8.87
N TYR A 62 -6.97 -17.32 -7.85
CA TYR A 62 -5.53 -17.16 -7.86
C TYR A 62 -4.84 -18.35 -7.18
N ALA A 63 -4.21 -19.19 -8.01
CA ALA A 63 -3.48 -20.39 -7.55
C ALA A 63 -2.11 -19.99 -6.98
N GLY A 64 -2.09 -19.26 -5.88
CA GLY A 64 -0.86 -18.77 -5.24
C GLY A 64 -1.13 -18.10 -3.91
N THR A 65 -0.08 -17.46 -3.38
CA THR A 65 -0.14 -16.69 -2.12
C THR A 65 -0.44 -15.22 -2.41
N VAL A 66 -1.45 -14.67 -1.77
CA VAL A 66 -1.72 -13.22 -1.76
C VAL A 66 -1.21 -12.66 -0.44
N LEU A 67 -0.34 -11.66 -0.51
CA LEU A 67 0.16 -10.91 0.63
C LEU A 67 -0.57 -9.57 0.74
N HIS A 68 -0.98 -9.21 1.96
CA HIS A 68 -1.66 -7.96 2.24
C HIS A 68 -1.08 -7.29 3.49
N SER A 69 -0.87 -5.98 3.43
CA SER A 69 -0.41 -5.21 4.57
C SER A 69 -1.57 -4.73 5.43
N ALA A 70 -1.56 -5.09 6.70
CA ALA A 70 -2.41 -4.51 7.73
C ALA A 70 -1.61 -3.62 8.71
N ILE A 71 -0.47 -3.09 8.27
CA ILE A 71 0.30 -2.12 9.06
C ILE A 71 -0.51 -0.83 9.15
N ARG A 72 -0.89 -0.44 10.35
CA ARG A 72 -1.74 0.71 10.66
C ARG A 72 -0.99 1.74 11.50
N GLY A 73 -1.58 2.92 11.59
CA GLY A 73 -1.17 4.01 12.46
C GLY A 73 -0.65 5.21 11.71
N TYR A 74 -0.74 6.37 12.39
CA TYR A 74 -0.23 7.66 11.95
C TYR A 74 0.73 8.20 13.03
N GLU A 75 1.86 8.69 12.62
CA GLU A 75 2.87 9.28 13.50
C GLU A 75 3.39 10.57 12.88
N VAL A 76 3.35 11.67 13.63
CA VAL A 76 4.03 12.90 13.23
C VAL A 76 5.52 12.71 13.48
N VAL A 77 6.33 12.72 12.43
CA VAL A 77 7.78 12.48 12.49
C VAL A 77 8.60 13.77 12.43
N ALA A 78 8.03 14.82 11.82
CA ALA A 78 8.62 16.16 11.80
C ALA A 78 7.52 17.22 11.69
N GLU A 79 7.76 18.38 12.28
CA GLU A 79 6.87 19.54 12.25
C GLU A 79 7.68 20.82 12.29
N ASN A 80 7.29 21.79 11.47
CA ASN A 80 7.77 23.17 11.50
C ASN A 80 6.60 24.13 11.23
N GLU A 81 6.87 25.43 11.09
CA GLU A 81 5.83 26.46 10.90
C GLU A 81 5.05 26.32 9.57
N GLN A 82 5.56 25.58 8.60
CA GLN A 82 5.01 25.50 7.24
C GLN A 82 4.59 24.08 6.85
N GLU A 83 5.20 23.04 7.42
CA GLU A 83 5.05 21.67 7.00
C GLU A 83 4.96 20.71 8.18
N ILE A 84 4.16 19.66 8.01
CA ILE A 84 4.08 18.52 8.91
C ILE A 84 4.38 17.25 8.09
N GLU A 85 5.34 16.47 8.56
CA GLU A 85 5.63 15.15 7.99
C GLU A 85 4.96 14.07 8.83
N VAL A 86 4.11 13.28 8.18
CA VAL A 86 3.35 12.20 8.80
C VAL A 86 3.79 10.87 8.21
N ARG A 87 4.23 9.95 9.07
CA ARG A 87 4.38 8.54 8.72
C ARG A 87 3.03 7.86 8.82
N ALA A 88 2.57 7.22 7.75
CA ALA A 88 1.34 6.44 7.72
C ALA A 88 1.62 4.98 7.41
N GLY A 89 0.90 4.08 8.05
CA GLY A 89 0.98 2.64 7.81
C GLY A 89 0.53 2.27 6.39
N ALA A 90 1.22 1.32 5.76
CA ALA A 90 0.96 0.93 4.37
C ALA A 90 -0.45 0.37 4.14
N GLY A 91 -1.06 -0.25 5.16
CA GLY A 91 -2.42 -0.79 5.10
C GLY A 91 -3.50 0.21 5.52
N GLU A 92 -3.19 1.48 5.78
CA GLU A 92 -4.22 2.49 6.01
C GLU A 92 -5.02 2.76 4.75
N VAL A 93 -6.33 2.94 4.88
CA VAL A 93 -7.17 3.40 3.77
C VAL A 93 -6.78 4.82 3.40
N TRP A 94 -6.53 5.05 2.11
CA TRP A 94 -6.06 6.35 1.64
C TRP A 94 -7.01 7.50 2.00
N ASP A 95 -8.31 7.32 1.80
CA ASP A 95 -9.29 8.37 2.10
C ASP A 95 -9.41 8.66 3.60
N ASP A 96 -9.24 7.63 4.45
CA ASP A 96 -9.19 7.81 5.91
C ASP A 96 -7.95 8.61 6.33
N PHE A 97 -6.80 8.41 5.65
CA PHE A 97 -5.61 9.22 5.85
C PHE A 97 -5.86 10.68 5.46
N VAL A 98 -6.46 10.93 4.30
CA VAL A 98 -6.83 12.30 3.87
C VAL A 98 -7.78 12.95 4.88
N ALA A 99 -8.81 12.23 5.31
CA ALA A 99 -9.74 12.73 6.34
C ALA A 99 -9.03 13.05 7.66
N TYR A 100 -8.05 12.22 8.04
CA TYR A 100 -7.23 12.45 9.23
C TYR A 100 -6.40 13.74 9.11
N THR A 101 -5.76 14.00 7.96
CA THR A 101 -5.00 15.25 7.76
C THR A 101 -5.90 16.47 7.83
N VAL A 102 -7.05 16.45 7.15
CA VAL A 102 -8.03 17.54 7.15
C VAL A 102 -8.55 17.82 8.57
N LYS A 103 -8.87 16.79 9.33
CA LYS A 103 -9.33 16.91 10.73
C LYS A 103 -8.30 17.60 11.63
N ASN A 104 -7.01 17.41 11.35
CA ASN A 104 -5.93 18.06 12.09
C ASN A 104 -5.53 19.43 11.50
N SER A 105 -6.27 19.94 10.49
CA SER A 105 -5.96 21.18 9.78
C SER A 105 -4.59 21.15 9.06
N TRP A 106 -4.19 19.98 8.60
CA TRP A 106 -3.00 19.77 7.78
C TRP A 106 -3.43 19.69 6.31
N TYR A 107 -3.08 20.69 5.54
CA TYR A 107 -3.54 20.87 4.17
C TYR A 107 -2.56 20.30 3.15
N GLY A 108 -3.09 19.98 1.95
CA GLY A 108 -2.32 19.53 0.79
C GLY A 108 -2.81 18.20 0.20
N ALA A 109 -3.40 17.32 1.00
CA ALA A 109 -3.88 16.00 0.54
C ALA A 109 -5.35 15.99 0.10
N GLU A 110 -6.12 17.05 0.36
CA GLU A 110 -7.58 17.11 0.19
C GLU A 110 -8.04 16.89 -1.25
N ASN A 111 -7.24 17.29 -2.24
CA ASN A 111 -7.54 17.04 -3.66
C ASN A 111 -7.46 15.56 -4.05
N LEU A 112 -6.83 14.74 -3.23
CA LEU A 112 -6.71 13.30 -3.43
C LEU A 112 -7.72 12.49 -2.61
N SER A 113 -8.73 13.16 -2.04
CA SER A 113 -9.86 12.51 -1.34
C SER A 113 -10.66 11.62 -2.29
N LEU A 114 -11.33 10.61 -1.73
CA LEU A 114 -12.17 9.64 -2.44
C LEU A 114 -11.45 8.77 -3.48
N ILE A 115 -10.14 8.83 -3.58
CA ILE A 115 -9.38 7.87 -4.39
C ILE A 115 -9.35 6.54 -3.64
N PRO A 116 -9.88 5.45 -4.23
CA PRO A 116 -9.91 4.17 -3.55
C PRO A 116 -8.51 3.54 -3.46
N GLY A 117 -8.23 2.86 -2.38
CA GLY A 117 -6.97 2.14 -2.18
C GLY A 117 -6.37 2.37 -0.80
N GLU A 118 -5.13 1.95 -0.64
CA GLU A 118 -4.38 2.05 0.61
C GLU A 118 -3.13 2.90 0.44
N VAL A 119 -2.62 3.46 1.55
CA VAL A 119 -1.45 4.35 1.59
C VAL A 119 -0.23 3.71 0.91
N GLY A 120 0.07 2.44 1.20
CA GLY A 120 1.21 1.75 0.55
C GLY A 120 1.06 1.63 -0.97
N ALA A 121 -0.16 1.40 -1.45
CA ALA A 121 -0.45 1.30 -2.89
C ALA A 121 -0.44 2.67 -3.58
N SER A 122 -0.72 3.75 -2.88
CA SER A 122 -0.75 5.12 -3.44
C SER A 122 0.60 5.52 -4.02
N ALA A 123 1.68 5.15 -3.32
CA ALA A 123 3.04 5.37 -3.79
C ALA A 123 3.36 4.59 -5.06
N VAL A 124 2.95 3.31 -5.14
CA VAL A 124 3.24 2.44 -6.29
C VAL A 124 2.56 2.92 -7.56
N GLN A 125 1.33 3.43 -7.44
CA GLN A 125 0.52 3.86 -8.58
C GLN A 125 0.65 5.37 -8.88
N ASN A 126 1.34 6.13 -8.02
CA ASN A 126 1.37 7.58 -8.08
C ASN A 126 -0.03 8.16 -8.32
N ILE A 127 -0.98 7.79 -7.43
CA ILE A 127 -2.37 8.23 -7.55
C ILE A 127 -2.45 9.75 -7.69
N GLY A 128 -3.39 10.22 -8.50
CA GLY A 128 -3.51 11.65 -8.76
C GLY A 128 -4.94 12.04 -9.13
N ALA A 129 -5.30 13.27 -8.77
CA ALA A 129 -6.55 13.92 -9.14
C ALA A 129 -6.40 15.45 -9.08
N TYR A 130 -7.14 16.14 -9.92
CA TYR A 130 -7.19 17.61 -9.94
C TYR A 130 -5.83 18.31 -10.04
N GLY A 131 -4.88 17.67 -10.75
CA GLY A 131 -3.54 18.24 -10.96
C GLY A 131 -2.54 18.05 -9.82
N VAL A 132 -2.93 17.28 -8.80
CA VAL A 132 -2.05 16.87 -7.68
C VAL A 132 -1.80 15.37 -7.78
N GLU A 133 -0.60 14.94 -7.52
CA GLU A 133 -0.20 13.52 -7.50
C GLU A 133 0.41 13.15 -6.14
N ALA A 134 0.37 11.85 -5.80
CA ALA A 134 0.92 11.37 -4.54
C ALA A 134 2.41 11.74 -4.37
N LYS A 135 3.19 11.74 -5.47
CA LYS A 135 4.59 12.16 -5.47
C LYS A 135 4.82 13.60 -4.97
N ASP A 136 3.81 14.47 -5.11
CA ASP A 136 3.91 15.87 -4.68
C ASP A 136 3.81 15.99 -3.15
N LEU A 137 3.27 14.96 -2.49
CA LEU A 137 3.08 14.90 -1.04
C LEU A 137 4.05 13.95 -0.34
N ILE A 138 4.55 12.91 -1.06
CA ILE A 138 5.41 11.88 -0.49
C ILE A 138 6.85 12.41 -0.36
N VAL A 139 7.35 12.46 0.87
CA VAL A 139 8.77 12.79 1.16
C VAL A 139 9.64 11.56 0.98
N SER A 140 9.20 10.42 1.50
CA SER A 140 9.93 9.16 1.42
C SER A 140 9.00 7.96 1.51
N VAL A 141 9.46 6.82 1.00
CA VAL A 141 8.77 5.53 1.10
C VAL A 141 9.71 4.52 1.77
N GLU A 142 9.30 4.02 2.94
CA GLU A 142 9.98 2.91 3.60
C GLU A 142 9.52 1.58 3.00
N THR A 143 10.46 0.76 2.56
CA THR A 143 10.19 -0.52 1.90
C THR A 143 11.02 -1.64 2.51
N VAL A 144 10.65 -2.89 2.17
CA VAL A 144 11.44 -4.08 2.47
C VAL A 144 11.82 -4.75 1.14
N GLU A 145 13.11 -4.95 0.92
CA GLU A 145 13.62 -5.64 -0.25
C GLU A 145 13.27 -7.13 -0.17
N VAL A 146 12.58 -7.63 -1.18
CA VAL A 146 12.03 -9.00 -1.17
C VAL A 146 13.12 -10.07 -1.03
N GLU A 147 14.23 -9.90 -1.74
CA GLU A 147 15.31 -10.90 -1.78
C GLU A 147 16.10 -10.99 -0.48
N THR A 148 16.26 -9.88 0.22
CA THR A 148 17.18 -9.80 1.38
C THR A 148 16.45 -9.57 2.70
N GLY A 149 15.17 -9.17 2.67
CA GLY A 149 14.42 -8.74 3.84
C GLY A 149 14.91 -7.42 4.45
N ARG A 150 15.83 -6.71 3.80
CA ARG A 150 16.39 -5.45 4.32
C ARG A 150 15.45 -4.29 4.09
N LYS A 151 15.37 -3.40 5.07
CA LYS A 151 14.68 -2.13 4.92
C LYS A 151 15.44 -1.23 3.94
N ARG A 152 14.70 -0.55 3.06
CA ARG A 152 15.20 0.50 2.17
C ARG A 152 14.29 1.69 2.23
N ILE A 153 14.86 2.89 2.11
CA ILE A 153 14.11 4.16 2.05
C ILE A 153 14.37 4.75 0.67
N PHE A 154 13.28 5.05 -0.03
CA PHE A 154 13.29 5.80 -1.28
C PHE A 154 12.81 7.22 -0.99
N THR A 155 13.63 8.21 -1.31
CA THR A 155 13.25 9.62 -1.23
C THR A 155 12.54 10.05 -2.51
N CYS A 156 11.76 11.11 -2.47
CA CYS A 156 10.98 11.63 -3.60
C CYS A 156 11.80 11.84 -4.88
N LEU A 157 13.08 12.20 -4.78
CA LEU A 157 13.98 12.36 -5.93
C LEU A 157 14.21 11.09 -6.76
N LEU A 158 13.94 9.90 -6.20
CA LEU A 158 14.06 8.60 -6.87
C LEU A 158 12.71 8.08 -7.37
N TYR A 159 11.63 8.77 -7.06
CA TYR A 159 10.28 8.39 -7.41
C TYR A 159 9.91 8.98 -8.78
N THR A 160 10.38 8.36 -9.84
CA THR A 160 9.89 8.62 -11.20
C THR A 160 8.97 7.48 -11.59
N SER A 161 7.69 7.76 -11.72
CA SER A 161 6.75 6.79 -12.28
C SER A 161 6.98 6.73 -13.80
N PRO A 162 7.38 5.59 -14.36
CA PRO A 162 7.36 5.39 -15.80
C PRO A 162 5.93 5.13 -16.26
N SER A 163 5.03 6.11 -16.07
CA SER A 163 3.66 5.98 -16.53
C SER A 163 3.63 6.17 -18.06
N PRO A 164 3.03 5.23 -18.82
CA PRO A 164 2.79 5.42 -20.25
C PRO A 164 1.84 6.58 -20.57
N ARG A 165 1.30 7.26 -19.55
CA ARG A 165 0.42 8.42 -19.71
C ARG A 165 1.16 9.73 -19.96
N ASP A 166 2.48 9.72 -19.79
CA ASP A 166 3.35 10.90 -19.98
C ASP A 166 4.04 10.93 -21.34
N SER A 167 3.56 10.14 -22.32
CA SER A 167 4.04 10.11 -23.70
C SER A 167 3.00 10.60 -24.70
#